data_2874d41bb4867d0a4c20539c0d3ac747
#
_entry.id   2874d41bb4867d0a4c20539c0d3ac747
#
_cell.length_a   1.000
_cell.length_b   1.000
_cell.length_c   1.000
_cell.angle_alpha   90.00
_cell.angle_beta   90.00
_cell.angle_gamma   90.00
#
_symmetry.space_group_name_H-M   'P 1'
#
loop_
_entity.id
_entity.type
_entity.pdbx_description
1 polymer ?
#
loop_
_entity_poly.entity_id
_entity_poly.type
_entity_poly.pdbx_seq_one_letter_code
_entity_poly.pdbx_strand_id
1 'polypeptide(L)'
;MVLDAGHGGKDPGAIGSLPGNREKDINLGITLEVGRLLKANCPDVKLIYTRSTDVFVELGRRAEIANKAKADLFVSIHTNALPKTARKASGVQSYTLCLRTASTNLEVEKRENSVIALEGEAAKKYDYYPSAESNIMFELMQDHDMKESVNFAKMVQGEMVHTAGRTDMGVLQANLAVLRLTYMPSVLLEVGYISTPSEEQFLMSISGRQSMAKSICNAIVRYKAQKTGRESKLEKPSPTPTPEPETKPAPESNGTSTATPTAPADNGPKTVYRVQVLAGSAKLRSNDRQFKGLTCERHEKDGHYIYTYGAASTMKEAQELRKKVLDKFPQAFIVSFEE
;
A
#
# COMPACT_ATOMS: atom_id res chain seq x y z
N MET A 1 -10.04 -12.18 -15.02
CA MET A 1 -9.71 -11.15 -14.03
C MET A 1 -10.73 -10.01 -14.04
N VAL A 2 -10.82 -9.22 -12.97
CA VAL A 2 -11.71 -8.05 -12.86
C VAL A 2 -10.89 -6.78 -12.66
N LEU A 3 -11.22 -5.75 -13.43
CA LEU A 3 -10.77 -4.38 -13.22
C LEU A 3 -11.91 -3.58 -12.60
N ASP A 4 -11.64 -2.95 -11.48
CA ASP A 4 -12.56 -2.12 -10.74
C ASP A 4 -12.12 -0.66 -10.81
N ALA A 5 -12.99 0.20 -11.36
CA ALA A 5 -12.80 1.65 -11.31
C ALA A 5 -13.50 2.17 -10.05
N GLY A 6 -12.75 2.59 -9.06
CA GLY A 6 -13.28 3.12 -7.80
C GLY A 6 -14.27 4.26 -8.00
N HIS A 7 -15.25 4.38 -7.08
CA HIS A 7 -16.30 5.41 -7.12
C HIS A 7 -17.19 5.33 -8.35
N GLY A 8 -17.91 6.42 -8.71
CA GLY A 8 -18.75 6.50 -9.90
C GLY A 8 -20.17 7.00 -9.62
N GLY A 9 -20.82 7.57 -10.64
CA GLY A 9 -22.16 8.12 -10.54
C GLY A 9 -22.29 9.19 -9.47
N LYS A 10 -23.14 8.95 -8.47
CA LYS A 10 -23.38 9.85 -7.31
C LYS A 10 -22.19 9.95 -6.34
N ASP A 11 -21.23 9.03 -6.42
CA ASP A 11 -20.01 9.04 -5.62
C ASP A 11 -18.86 9.61 -6.45
N PRO A 12 -18.43 10.86 -6.23
CA PRO A 12 -17.36 11.48 -6.98
C PRO A 12 -15.97 10.98 -6.55
N GLY A 13 -15.84 10.31 -5.40
CA GLY A 13 -14.56 10.13 -4.74
C GLY A 13 -13.96 11.46 -4.26
N ALA A 14 -12.66 11.55 -4.18
CA ALA A 14 -11.96 12.77 -3.84
C ALA A 14 -12.13 13.83 -4.94
N ILE A 15 -12.19 15.10 -4.49
CA ILE A 15 -12.32 16.26 -5.37
C ILE A 15 -10.95 16.92 -5.53
N GLY A 16 -10.56 17.17 -6.76
CA GLY A 16 -9.32 17.83 -7.11
C GLY A 16 -9.24 19.29 -6.67
N SER A 17 -8.07 19.88 -6.86
CA SER A 17 -7.84 21.30 -6.57
C SER A 17 -8.48 22.21 -7.63
N LEU A 18 -8.61 21.72 -8.85
CA LEU A 18 -9.26 22.44 -9.95
C LEU A 18 -10.75 22.04 -10.06
N PRO A 19 -11.64 22.99 -10.38
CA PRO A 19 -13.06 22.72 -10.53
C PRO A 19 -13.34 21.64 -11.59
N GLY A 20 -14.16 20.67 -11.22
CA GLY A 20 -14.61 19.62 -12.14
C GLY A 20 -13.74 18.35 -12.14
N ASN A 21 -12.54 18.39 -11.61
CA ASN A 21 -11.70 17.21 -11.51
C ASN A 21 -12.14 16.31 -10.34
N ARG A 22 -12.40 15.05 -10.64
CA ARG A 22 -12.92 14.08 -9.68
C ARG A 22 -12.15 12.78 -9.80
N GLU A 23 -11.93 12.14 -8.69
CA GLU A 23 -11.28 10.84 -8.61
C GLU A 23 -11.95 9.80 -9.50
N LYS A 24 -13.28 9.70 -9.49
CA LYS A 24 -14.03 8.74 -10.28
C LYS A 24 -13.71 8.79 -11.79
N ASP A 25 -13.41 9.99 -12.32
CA ASP A 25 -13.13 10.19 -13.74
C ASP A 25 -11.72 9.75 -14.11
N ILE A 26 -10.75 10.00 -13.21
CA ILE A 26 -9.36 9.51 -13.33
C ILE A 26 -9.35 7.98 -13.27
N ASN A 27 -10.01 7.42 -12.26
CA ASN A 27 -10.07 5.98 -12.03
C ASN A 27 -10.66 5.26 -13.24
N LEU A 28 -11.77 5.77 -13.77
CA LEU A 28 -12.43 5.22 -14.97
C LEU A 28 -11.50 5.30 -16.19
N GLY A 29 -10.89 6.46 -16.42
CA GLY A 29 -10.00 6.69 -17.56
C GLY A 29 -8.79 5.73 -17.56
N ILE A 30 -8.14 5.56 -16.41
CA ILE A 30 -7.01 4.62 -16.27
C ILE A 30 -7.49 3.18 -16.43
N THR A 31 -8.59 2.81 -15.79
CA THR A 31 -9.14 1.43 -15.85
C THR A 31 -9.47 1.01 -17.29
N LEU A 32 -10.10 1.87 -18.06
CA LEU A 32 -10.44 1.58 -19.46
C LEU A 32 -9.18 1.46 -20.33
N GLU A 33 -8.18 2.28 -20.09
CA GLU A 33 -6.92 2.23 -20.82
C GLU A 33 -6.11 0.97 -20.46
N VAL A 34 -6.08 0.56 -19.19
CA VAL A 34 -5.52 -0.75 -18.76
C VAL A 34 -6.19 -1.87 -19.53
N GLY A 35 -7.51 -1.87 -19.59
CA GLY A 35 -8.25 -2.90 -20.30
C GLY A 35 -8.00 -2.91 -21.80
N ARG A 36 -7.83 -1.74 -22.43
CA ARG A 36 -7.45 -1.62 -23.85
C ARG A 36 -6.07 -2.26 -24.09
N LEU A 37 -5.10 -1.95 -23.24
CA LEU A 37 -3.76 -2.51 -23.32
C LEU A 37 -3.75 -4.02 -23.07
N LEU A 38 -4.52 -4.51 -22.11
CA LEU A 38 -4.62 -5.95 -21.81
C LEU A 38 -5.23 -6.74 -22.97
N LYS A 39 -6.26 -6.21 -23.63
CA LYS A 39 -6.85 -6.85 -24.83
C LYS A 39 -5.81 -7.03 -25.96
N ALA A 40 -4.89 -6.08 -26.09
CA ALA A 40 -3.83 -6.15 -27.09
C ALA A 40 -2.69 -7.11 -26.69
N ASN A 41 -2.30 -7.12 -25.40
CA ASN A 41 -1.12 -7.86 -24.92
C ASN A 41 -1.45 -9.26 -24.37
N CYS A 42 -2.68 -9.48 -23.91
CA CYS A 42 -3.15 -10.72 -23.32
C CYS A 42 -4.57 -11.06 -23.83
N PRO A 43 -4.75 -11.37 -25.12
CA PRO A 43 -6.09 -11.61 -25.71
C PRO A 43 -6.80 -12.83 -25.12
N ASP A 44 -6.07 -13.75 -24.47
CA ASP A 44 -6.57 -14.93 -23.77
C ASP A 44 -7.10 -14.62 -22.35
N VAL A 45 -6.94 -13.40 -21.85
CA VAL A 45 -7.48 -12.96 -20.55
C VAL A 45 -8.94 -12.53 -20.70
N LYS A 46 -9.85 -13.25 -20.05
CA LYS A 46 -11.23 -12.78 -19.88
C LYS A 46 -11.27 -11.60 -18.94
N LEU A 47 -11.50 -10.41 -19.50
CA LEU A 47 -11.54 -9.16 -18.77
C LEU A 47 -12.99 -8.76 -18.46
N ILE A 48 -13.26 -8.43 -17.20
CA ILE A 48 -14.54 -7.95 -16.69
C ILE A 48 -14.31 -6.63 -15.98
N TYR A 49 -15.21 -5.68 -16.14
CA TYR A 49 -15.22 -4.39 -15.44
C TYR A 49 -16.34 -4.37 -14.42
N THR A 50 -16.13 -3.77 -13.26
CA THR A 50 -17.22 -3.45 -12.33
C THR A 50 -18.11 -2.35 -12.89
N ARG A 51 -17.48 -1.37 -13.56
CA ARG A 51 -18.12 -0.34 -14.37
C ARG A 51 -17.24 0.06 -15.56
N SER A 52 -17.85 0.44 -16.65
CA SER A 52 -17.20 0.97 -17.85
C SER A 52 -17.74 2.35 -18.27
N THR A 53 -18.63 2.89 -17.46
CA THR A 53 -19.24 4.22 -17.60
C THR A 53 -19.31 4.90 -16.24
N ASP A 54 -19.78 6.17 -16.20
CA ASP A 54 -19.94 6.90 -14.93
C ASP A 54 -21.25 6.50 -14.24
N VAL A 55 -21.25 5.30 -13.64
CA VAL A 55 -22.36 4.76 -12.84
C VAL A 55 -21.88 4.43 -11.44
N PHE A 56 -22.77 4.55 -10.46
CA PHE A 56 -22.51 4.11 -9.09
C PHE A 56 -22.64 2.59 -8.99
N VAL A 57 -21.63 1.95 -8.39
CA VAL A 57 -21.64 0.52 -8.07
C VAL A 57 -21.28 0.36 -6.61
N GLU A 58 -22.14 -0.28 -5.83
CA GLU A 58 -21.93 -0.58 -4.42
C GLU A 58 -20.66 -1.42 -4.22
N LEU A 59 -19.94 -1.25 -3.10
CA LEU A 59 -18.71 -1.99 -2.80
C LEU A 59 -18.96 -3.50 -2.81
N GLY A 60 -20.05 -3.95 -2.16
CA GLY A 60 -20.43 -5.37 -2.17
C GLY A 60 -20.72 -5.91 -3.57
N ARG A 61 -21.32 -5.08 -4.45
CA ARG A 61 -21.59 -5.47 -5.84
C ARG A 61 -20.33 -5.62 -6.66
N ARG A 62 -19.29 -4.81 -6.42
CA ARG A 62 -17.97 -4.93 -7.06
C ARG A 62 -17.34 -6.29 -6.76
N ALA A 63 -17.30 -6.64 -5.48
CA ALA A 63 -16.81 -7.96 -5.05
C ALA A 63 -17.68 -9.12 -5.58
N GLU A 64 -19.02 -8.96 -5.56
CA GLU A 64 -19.93 -9.97 -6.10
C GLU A 64 -19.69 -10.25 -7.58
N ILE A 65 -19.44 -9.22 -8.40
CA ILE A 65 -19.09 -9.36 -9.82
C ILE A 65 -17.84 -10.24 -9.97
N ALA A 66 -16.80 -9.97 -9.15
CA ALA A 66 -15.55 -10.72 -9.20
C ALA A 66 -15.72 -12.15 -8.73
N ASN A 67 -16.44 -12.37 -7.62
CA ASN A 67 -16.69 -13.70 -7.04
C ASN A 67 -17.53 -14.59 -7.98
N LYS A 68 -18.62 -14.06 -8.55
CA LYS A 68 -19.46 -14.78 -9.53
C LYS A 68 -18.69 -15.14 -10.80
N ALA A 69 -17.78 -14.26 -11.22
CA ALA A 69 -16.93 -14.53 -12.36
C ALA A 69 -15.80 -15.54 -12.06
N LYS A 70 -15.60 -15.94 -10.79
CA LYS A 70 -14.46 -16.74 -10.33
C LYS A 70 -13.15 -16.18 -10.88
N ALA A 71 -12.95 -14.87 -10.65
CA ALA A 71 -11.80 -14.18 -11.21
C ALA A 71 -10.50 -14.62 -10.53
N ASP A 72 -9.41 -14.70 -11.29
CA ASP A 72 -8.07 -15.05 -10.77
C ASP A 72 -7.35 -13.85 -10.14
N LEU A 73 -7.84 -12.65 -10.38
CA LEU A 73 -7.27 -11.41 -9.88
C LEU A 73 -8.33 -10.29 -9.90
N PHE A 74 -8.40 -9.52 -8.82
CA PHE A 74 -9.21 -8.31 -8.70
C PHE A 74 -8.28 -7.10 -8.49
N VAL A 75 -8.40 -6.07 -9.34
CA VAL A 75 -7.60 -4.85 -9.27
C VAL A 75 -8.53 -3.64 -9.21
N SER A 76 -8.56 -2.98 -8.05
CA SER A 76 -9.29 -1.73 -7.84
C SER A 76 -8.36 -0.54 -8.03
N ILE A 77 -8.79 0.44 -8.81
CA ILE A 77 -8.00 1.62 -9.17
C ILE A 77 -8.65 2.85 -8.55
N HIS A 78 -7.89 3.55 -7.71
CA HIS A 78 -8.25 4.71 -6.92
C HIS A 78 -7.22 5.83 -7.07
N THR A 79 -7.58 7.02 -6.64
CA THR A 79 -6.70 8.19 -6.62
C THR A 79 -6.77 8.86 -5.27
N ASN A 80 -5.68 8.81 -4.53
CA ASN A 80 -5.56 9.27 -3.16
C ASN A 80 -5.82 10.77 -3.01
N ALA A 81 -6.18 11.17 -1.80
CA ALA A 81 -6.29 12.58 -1.41
C ALA A 81 -5.87 12.78 0.04
N LEU A 82 -5.24 13.90 0.32
CA LEU A 82 -4.95 14.36 1.67
C LEU A 82 -5.85 15.52 2.07
N PRO A 83 -6.06 15.73 3.38
CA PRO A 83 -6.69 16.93 3.90
C PRO A 83 -6.01 18.20 3.35
N LYS A 84 -6.79 19.29 3.22
CA LYS A 84 -6.32 20.55 2.63
C LYS A 84 -5.05 21.12 3.26
N THR A 85 -4.73 20.73 4.48
CA THR A 85 -3.53 21.15 5.24
C THR A 85 -2.26 20.40 4.85
N ALA A 86 -2.33 19.29 4.13
CA ALA A 86 -1.21 18.40 3.83
C ALA A 86 -0.97 18.19 2.31
N ARG A 87 -1.19 19.20 1.48
CA ARG A 87 -1.17 19.15 0.00
C ARG A 87 0.20 18.97 -0.65
N LYS A 88 1.11 18.18 -0.03
CA LYS A 88 2.47 17.95 -0.56
C LYS A 88 2.80 16.49 -0.83
N ALA A 89 1.86 15.56 -0.61
CA ALA A 89 2.13 14.16 -0.91
C ALA A 89 2.16 13.93 -2.42
N SER A 90 3.09 13.11 -2.83
CA SER A 90 3.29 12.70 -4.23
C SER A 90 3.73 11.25 -4.27
N GLY A 91 3.21 10.50 -5.22
CA GLY A 91 3.60 9.10 -5.42
C GLY A 91 2.43 8.13 -5.40
N VAL A 92 2.75 6.86 -5.42
CA VAL A 92 1.80 5.76 -5.57
C VAL A 92 1.88 4.79 -4.42
N GLN A 93 0.75 4.17 -4.08
CA GLN A 93 0.63 3.16 -3.04
C GLN A 93 -0.19 1.98 -3.55
N SER A 94 0.16 0.78 -3.09
CA SER A 94 -0.62 -0.42 -3.37
C SER A 94 -1.10 -1.02 -2.06
N TYR A 95 -2.40 -1.26 -1.93
CA TYR A 95 -3.01 -1.79 -0.72
C TYR A 95 -3.46 -3.23 -0.92
N THR A 96 -3.19 -4.05 0.09
CA THR A 96 -3.75 -5.41 0.25
C THR A 96 -4.60 -5.46 1.51
N LEU A 97 -5.45 -6.48 1.61
CA LEU A 97 -6.31 -6.65 2.77
C LEU A 97 -5.51 -6.83 4.06
N CYS A 98 -5.96 -6.19 5.13
CA CYS A 98 -5.63 -6.50 6.51
C CYS A 98 -6.93 -6.63 7.30
N LEU A 99 -7.16 -7.77 7.91
CA LEU A 99 -8.36 -7.99 8.74
C LEU A 99 -8.30 -7.26 10.10
N ARG A 100 -7.10 -6.83 10.50
CA ARG A 100 -6.88 -6.08 11.74
C ARG A 100 -6.62 -4.63 11.39
N THR A 101 -7.36 -3.73 12.02
CA THR A 101 -7.17 -2.29 11.84
C THR A 101 -5.74 -1.90 12.19
N ALA A 102 -4.93 -1.66 11.17
CA ALA A 102 -3.62 -1.08 11.34
C ALA A 102 -3.80 0.45 11.44
N SER A 103 -3.47 1.04 12.59
CA SER A 103 -3.66 2.47 12.85
C SER A 103 -2.98 3.40 11.86
N THR A 104 -2.01 2.90 11.10
CA THR A 104 -1.19 3.69 10.17
C THR A 104 -1.89 4.09 8.87
N ASN A 105 -2.94 3.36 8.45
CA ASN A 105 -3.64 3.60 7.18
C ASN A 105 -5.12 3.98 7.38
N LEU A 106 -5.46 4.42 8.58
CA LEU A 106 -6.85 4.68 8.99
C LEU A 106 -7.55 5.75 8.14
N GLU A 107 -6.82 6.75 7.66
CA GLU A 107 -7.39 7.82 6.84
C GLU A 107 -7.85 7.31 5.46
N VAL A 108 -7.04 6.49 4.80
CA VAL A 108 -7.42 5.86 3.52
C VAL A 108 -8.57 4.88 3.76
N GLU A 109 -8.48 4.03 4.79
CA GLU A 109 -9.54 3.09 5.16
C GLU A 109 -10.87 3.78 5.41
N LYS A 110 -10.90 4.86 6.19
CA LYS A 110 -12.10 5.65 6.47
C LYS A 110 -12.67 6.28 5.19
N ARG A 111 -11.81 6.82 4.34
CA ARG A 111 -12.24 7.48 3.12
C ARG A 111 -12.88 6.48 2.16
N GLU A 112 -12.19 5.37 1.86
CA GLU A 112 -12.68 4.37 0.92
C GLU A 112 -13.91 3.62 1.45
N ASN A 113 -13.98 3.33 2.75
CA ASN A 113 -15.14 2.69 3.35
C ASN A 113 -16.31 3.67 3.57
N SER A 114 -16.12 4.99 3.51
CA SER A 114 -17.19 5.97 3.69
C SER A 114 -18.30 5.87 2.65
N VAL A 115 -18.00 5.31 1.50
CA VAL A 115 -18.95 5.01 0.41
C VAL A 115 -20.11 4.12 0.89
N ILE A 116 -19.88 3.27 1.90
CA ILE A 116 -20.92 2.43 2.52
C ILE A 116 -22.12 3.27 2.97
N ALA A 117 -21.89 4.49 3.46
CA ALA A 117 -22.99 5.39 3.86
C ALA A 117 -23.90 5.82 2.69
N LEU A 118 -23.42 5.74 1.45
CA LEU A 118 -24.22 6.03 0.25
C LEU A 118 -25.05 4.83 -0.25
N GLU A 119 -24.84 3.65 0.35
CA GLU A 119 -25.48 2.40 -0.10
C GLU A 119 -26.83 2.11 0.55
N GLY A 120 -27.25 2.92 1.55
CA GLY A 120 -28.56 2.79 2.20
C GLY A 120 -28.74 1.42 2.88
N GLU A 121 -29.82 0.70 2.54
CA GLU A 121 -30.10 -0.62 3.10
C GLU A 121 -29.03 -1.69 2.79
N ALA A 122 -28.31 -1.54 1.68
CA ALA A 122 -27.23 -2.46 1.34
C ALA A 122 -26.04 -2.36 2.32
N ALA A 123 -25.90 -1.23 3.05
CA ALA A 123 -24.87 -1.06 4.08
C ALA A 123 -24.92 -2.11 5.18
N LYS A 124 -26.11 -2.64 5.50
CA LYS A 124 -26.29 -3.68 6.52
C LYS A 124 -25.56 -5.00 6.22
N LYS A 125 -25.19 -5.23 4.95
CA LYS A 125 -24.46 -6.44 4.54
C LYS A 125 -23.01 -6.47 5.03
N TYR A 126 -22.43 -5.33 5.42
CA TYR A 126 -21.04 -5.25 5.86
C TYR A 126 -20.83 -5.63 7.33
N ASP A 127 -21.91 -5.69 8.11
CA ASP A 127 -21.90 -6.08 9.54
C ASP A 127 -21.93 -7.60 9.72
N TYR A 128 -22.06 -8.38 8.64
CA TYR A 128 -22.18 -9.82 8.69
C TYR A 128 -20.80 -10.49 8.82
N TYR A 129 -20.52 -11.03 10.01
CA TYR A 129 -19.42 -11.97 10.24
C TYR A 129 -19.93 -13.41 10.03
N PRO A 130 -19.30 -14.23 9.17
CA PRO A 130 -19.69 -15.62 8.98
C PRO A 130 -19.50 -16.42 10.30
N SER A 131 -20.29 -17.51 10.46
CA SER A 131 -20.21 -18.41 11.62
C SER A 131 -18.83 -19.08 11.77
N ALA A 132 -18.49 -19.54 12.98
CA ALA A 132 -17.17 -20.09 13.33
C ALA A 132 -16.69 -21.24 12.42
N GLU A 133 -17.60 -22.04 11.84
CA GLU A 133 -17.26 -23.17 10.97
C GLU A 133 -16.92 -22.77 9.54
N SER A 134 -17.50 -21.67 9.03
CA SER A 134 -17.09 -21.08 7.75
C SER A 134 -15.79 -20.30 7.86
N ASN A 135 -15.36 -19.91 9.06
CA ASN A 135 -14.17 -19.12 9.29
C ASN A 135 -12.87 -19.87 8.97
N ILE A 136 -12.74 -21.15 9.30
CA ILE A 136 -11.47 -21.88 9.13
C ILE A 136 -11.13 -22.04 7.64
N MET A 137 -12.11 -22.41 6.82
CA MET A 137 -11.90 -22.55 5.38
C MET A 137 -11.68 -21.18 4.71
N PHE A 138 -12.38 -20.16 5.19
CA PHE A 138 -12.24 -18.78 4.76
C PHE A 138 -10.86 -18.20 5.15
N GLU A 139 -10.36 -18.48 6.36
CA GLU A 139 -9.02 -18.08 6.81
C GLU A 139 -7.91 -18.75 5.97
N LEU A 140 -8.02 -20.04 5.64
CA LEU A 140 -7.04 -20.74 4.81
C LEU A 140 -7.01 -20.23 3.36
N MET A 141 -8.18 -19.94 2.78
CA MET A 141 -8.26 -19.32 1.46
C MET A 141 -7.70 -17.90 1.47
N GLN A 142 -8.03 -17.11 2.50
CA GLN A 142 -7.50 -15.75 2.66
C GLN A 142 -5.99 -15.73 2.83
N ASP A 143 -5.38 -16.69 3.53
CA ASP A 143 -3.91 -16.74 3.68
C ASP A 143 -3.20 -16.92 2.36
N HIS A 144 -3.72 -17.80 1.49
CA HIS A 144 -3.17 -18.00 0.15
C HIS A 144 -3.36 -16.75 -0.71
N ASP A 145 -4.57 -16.21 -0.76
CA ASP A 145 -4.93 -15.07 -1.58
C ASP A 145 -4.22 -13.80 -1.10
N MET A 146 -3.95 -13.69 0.20
CA MET A 146 -3.20 -12.59 0.78
C MET A 146 -1.73 -12.61 0.33
N LYS A 147 -1.08 -13.79 0.31
CA LYS A 147 0.30 -13.93 -0.20
C LYS A 147 0.39 -13.53 -1.66
N GLU A 148 -0.57 -13.97 -2.46
CA GLU A 148 -0.64 -13.65 -3.88
C GLU A 148 -0.99 -12.17 -4.11
N SER A 149 -1.87 -11.60 -3.30
CA SER A 149 -2.18 -10.16 -3.31
C SER A 149 -0.93 -9.33 -3.04
N VAL A 150 -0.15 -9.69 -2.02
CA VAL A 150 1.12 -9.01 -1.70
C VAL A 150 2.16 -9.17 -2.81
N ASN A 151 2.24 -10.36 -3.42
CA ASN A 151 3.12 -10.60 -4.56
C ASN A 151 2.75 -9.69 -5.74
N PHE A 152 1.49 -9.65 -6.12
CA PHE A 152 1.01 -8.77 -7.19
C PHE A 152 1.16 -7.29 -6.82
N ALA A 153 0.84 -6.89 -5.58
CA ALA A 153 1.00 -5.52 -5.11
C ALA A 153 2.45 -5.01 -5.25
N LYS A 154 3.44 -5.85 -4.93
CA LYS A 154 4.86 -5.52 -5.13
C LYS A 154 5.22 -5.36 -6.61
N MET A 155 4.67 -6.22 -7.48
CA MET A 155 4.91 -6.11 -8.92
C MET A 155 4.34 -4.82 -9.49
N VAL A 156 3.08 -4.49 -9.16
CA VAL A 156 2.42 -3.29 -9.70
C VAL A 156 3.00 -2.03 -9.11
N GLN A 157 3.39 -2.02 -7.82
CA GLN A 157 4.10 -0.90 -7.19
C GLN A 157 5.41 -0.63 -7.93
N GLY A 158 6.23 -1.66 -8.15
CA GLY A 158 7.48 -1.54 -8.90
C GLY A 158 7.28 -1.02 -10.33
N GLU A 159 6.27 -1.49 -11.04
CA GLU A 159 5.96 -0.99 -12.39
C GLU A 159 5.48 0.47 -12.39
N MET A 160 4.66 0.89 -11.42
CA MET A 160 4.26 2.29 -11.29
C MET A 160 5.46 3.21 -11.00
N VAL A 161 6.44 2.74 -10.25
CA VAL A 161 7.68 3.48 -9.99
C VAL A 161 8.57 3.53 -11.23
N HIS A 162 8.84 2.39 -11.85
CA HIS A 162 9.80 2.31 -12.97
C HIS A 162 9.21 2.78 -14.31
N THR A 163 8.00 2.31 -14.65
CA THR A 163 7.39 2.59 -15.96
C THR A 163 6.74 3.96 -16.00
N ALA A 164 6.07 4.38 -14.91
CA ALA A 164 5.38 5.67 -14.84
C ALA A 164 6.20 6.75 -14.12
N GLY A 165 7.39 6.44 -13.61
CA GLY A 165 8.28 7.41 -12.96
C GLY A 165 7.67 7.98 -11.66
N ARG A 166 6.85 7.19 -10.94
CA ARG A 166 6.18 7.70 -9.72
C ARG A 166 7.03 7.44 -8.48
N THR A 167 6.90 8.32 -7.49
CA THR A 167 7.54 8.13 -6.17
C THR A 167 6.93 6.91 -5.49
N ASP A 168 7.78 6.03 -4.95
CA ASP A 168 7.37 4.86 -4.21
C ASP A 168 6.91 5.23 -2.79
N MET A 169 5.63 5.04 -2.50
CA MET A 169 5.04 5.22 -1.17
C MET A 169 4.71 3.89 -0.50
N GLY A 170 5.12 2.79 -1.10
CA GLY A 170 5.11 1.45 -0.53
C GLY A 170 3.89 0.59 -0.82
N VAL A 171 4.03 -0.67 -0.45
CA VAL A 171 2.95 -1.66 -0.39
C VAL A 171 2.46 -1.74 1.04
N LEU A 172 1.19 -1.44 1.25
CA LEU A 172 0.57 -1.26 2.56
C LEU A 172 -0.59 -2.24 2.74
N GLN A 173 -1.11 -2.30 3.96
CA GLN A 173 -2.28 -3.12 4.29
C GLN A 173 -3.34 -2.26 4.97
N ALA A 174 -4.62 -2.47 4.59
CA ALA A 174 -5.75 -1.77 5.18
C ALA A 174 -7.02 -2.64 5.16
N ASN A 175 -7.96 -2.38 6.07
CA ASN A 175 -9.25 -3.06 6.10
C ASN A 175 -10.23 -2.41 5.13
N LEU A 176 -9.98 -2.58 3.84
CA LEU A 176 -10.79 -2.05 2.77
C LEU A 176 -11.96 -2.98 2.45
N ALA A 177 -13.19 -2.47 2.56
CA ALA A 177 -14.41 -3.28 2.39
C ALA A 177 -14.47 -3.98 1.02
N VAL A 178 -14.05 -3.29 -0.04
CA VAL A 178 -14.03 -3.86 -1.39
C VAL A 178 -13.11 -5.07 -1.51
N LEU A 179 -11.96 -5.08 -0.80
CA LEU A 179 -11.02 -6.21 -0.80
C LEU A 179 -11.48 -7.33 0.14
N ARG A 180 -12.06 -6.96 1.29
CA ARG A 180 -12.54 -7.94 2.29
C ARG A 180 -13.59 -8.90 1.76
N LEU A 181 -14.39 -8.46 0.78
CA LEU A 181 -15.48 -9.22 0.22
C LEU A 181 -15.11 -10.04 -1.01
N THR A 182 -13.86 -9.98 -1.47
CA THR A 182 -13.37 -10.77 -2.62
C THR A 182 -12.79 -12.10 -2.19
N TYR A 183 -12.94 -13.13 -3.03
CA TYR A 183 -12.47 -14.51 -2.79
C TYR A 183 -11.38 -14.91 -3.81
N MET A 184 -10.49 -13.97 -4.11
CA MET A 184 -9.32 -14.14 -4.97
C MET A 184 -8.25 -13.13 -4.59
N PRO A 185 -7.01 -13.27 -5.09
CA PRO A 185 -5.99 -12.23 -4.96
C PRO A 185 -6.51 -10.86 -5.38
N SER A 186 -6.41 -9.88 -4.48
CA SER A 186 -7.03 -8.58 -4.67
C SER A 186 -6.14 -7.44 -4.16
N VAL A 187 -6.12 -6.33 -4.91
CA VAL A 187 -5.38 -5.13 -4.56
C VAL A 187 -6.20 -3.87 -4.84
N LEU A 188 -5.94 -2.83 -4.07
CA LEU A 188 -6.39 -1.48 -4.35
C LEU A 188 -5.14 -0.61 -4.61
N LEU A 189 -5.15 0.10 -5.73
CA LEU A 189 -4.05 0.94 -6.18
C LEU A 189 -4.43 2.41 -6.02
N GLU A 190 -3.61 3.16 -5.30
CA GLU A 190 -3.65 4.60 -5.22
C GLU A 190 -2.63 5.17 -6.22
N VAL A 191 -3.12 5.60 -7.37
CA VAL A 191 -2.28 5.94 -8.54
C VAL A 191 -1.66 7.33 -8.46
N GLY A 192 -1.84 8.05 -7.37
CA GLY A 192 -1.33 9.39 -7.11
C GLY A 192 -2.26 10.17 -6.20
N TYR A 193 -2.00 11.46 -6.00
CA TYR A 193 -2.74 12.32 -5.08
C TYR A 193 -3.47 13.44 -5.81
N ILE A 194 -4.79 13.32 -6.01
CA ILE A 194 -5.60 14.38 -6.67
C ILE A 194 -5.59 15.71 -5.89
N SER A 195 -5.31 15.67 -4.59
CA SER A 195 -5.20 16.87 -3.74
C SER A 195 -3.90 17.66 -3.96
N THR A 196 -2.89 17.10 -4.64
CA THR A 196 -1.62 17.75 -4.94
C THR A 196 -1.63 18.26 -6.39
N PRO A 197 -1.50 19.58 -6.64
CA PRO A 197 -1.70 20.15 -7.98
C PRO A 197 -0.85 19.53 -9.10
N SER A 198 0.43 19.21 -8.84
CA SER A 198 1.30 18.56 -9.83
C SER A 198 0.88 17.12 -10.14
N GLU A 199 0.41 16.37 -9.14
CA GLU A 199 -0.13 15.03 -9.27
C GLU A 199 -1.45 15.06 -10.03
N GLU A 200 -2.34 15.97 -9.67
CA GLU A 200 -3.61 16.20 -10.35
C GLU A 200 -3.39 16.50 -11.84
N GLN A 201 -2.46 17.41 -12.16
CA GLN A 201 -2.11 17.72 -13.55
C GLN A 201 -1.61 16.50 -14.31
N PHE A 202 -0.76 15.69 -13.70
CA PHE A 202 -0.28 14.45 -14.29
C PHE A 202 -1.42 13.46 -14.54
N LEU A 203 -2.26 13.19 -13.53
CA LEU A 203 -3.36 12.23 -13.61
C LEU A 203 -4.47 12.67 -14.57
N MET A 204 -4.68 13.96 -14.74
CA MET A 204 -5.63 14.51 -15.70
C MET A 204 -5.09 14.52 -17.14
N SER A 205 -3.78 14.45 -17.33
CA SER A 205 -3.16 14.40 -18.66
C SER A 205 -3.40 13.05 -19.35
N ILE A 206 -3.46 13.05 -20.66
CA ILE A 206 -3.55 11.82 -21.47
C ILE A 206 -2.29 10.97 -21.25
N SER A 207 -1.11 11.58 -21.31
CA SER A 207 0.18 10.90 -21.14
C SER A 207 0.33 10.28 -19.75
N GLY A 208 -0.09 10.98 -18.70
CA GLY A 208 -0.05 10.47 -17.32
C GLY A 208 -0.93 9.25 -17.14
N ARG A 209 -2.19 9.32 -17.61
CA ARG A 209 -3.11 8.16 -17.55
C ARG A 209 -2.60 6.97 -18.38
N GLN A 210 -2.05 7.22 -19.55
CA GLN A 210 -1.46 6.17 -20.39
C GLN A 210 -0.24 5.53 -19.73
N SER A 211 0.62 6.33 -19.10
CA SER A 211 1.79 5.86 -18.39
C SER A 211 1.40 4.98 -17.19
N MET A 212 0.41 5.41 -16.38
CA MET A 212 -0.14 4.62 -15.29
C MET A 212 -0.80 3.33 -15.79
N ALA A 213 -1.59 3.40 -16.84
CA ALA A 213 -2.23 2.24 -17.42
C ALA A 213 -1.22 1.23 -17.97
N LYS A 214 -0.13 1.71 -18.60
CA LYS A 214 0.96 0.87 -19.09
C LYS A 214 1.65 0.14 -17.94
N SER A 215 1.96 0.83 -16.85
CA SER A 215 2.59 0.21 -15.68
C SER A 215 1.72 -0.87 -15.06
N ILE A 216 0.42 -0.62 -14.89
CA ILE A 216 -0.52 -1.61 -14.36
C ILE A 216 -0.66 -2.81 -15.32
N CYS A 217 -0.77 -2.55 -16.61
CA CYS A 217 -0.82 -3.61 -17.63
C CYS A 217 0.44 -4.49 -17.61
N ASN A 218 1.64 -3.88 -17.53
CA ASN A 218 2.90 -4.61 -17.44
C ASN A 218 2.93 -5.55 -16.23
N ALA A 219 2.51 -5.05 -15.06
CA ALA A 219 2.45 -5.86 -13.85
C ALA A 219 1.51 -7.06 -14.01
N ILE A 220 0.33 -6.87 -14.61
CA ILE A 220 -0.64 -7.93 -14.85
C ILE A 220 -0.06 -8.97 -15.83
N VAL A 221 0.61 -8.55 -16.90
CA VAL A 221 1.26 -9.46 -17.86
C VAL A 221 2.34 -10.30 -17.18
N ARG A 222 3.18 -9.66 -16.33
CA ARG A 222 4.22 -10.37 -15.56
C ARG A 222 3.63 -11.35 -14.55
N TYR A 223 2.61 -10.93 -13.81
CA TYR A 223 1.93 -11.79 -12.85
C TYR A 223 1.30 -13.00 -13.53
N LYS A 224 0.62 -12.82 -14.66
CA LYS A 224 0.09 -13.89 -15.47
C LYS A 224 1.19 -14.86 -15.94
N ALA A 225 2.29 -14.35 -16.44
CA ALA A 225 3.43 -15.14 -16.89
C ALA A 225 3.98 -16.01 -15.75
N GLN A 226 4.15 -15.43 -14.55
CA GLN A 226 4.56 -16.14 -13.35
C GLN A 226 3.57 -17.27 -12.99
N LYS A 227 2.26 -17.00 -13.03
CA LYS A 227 1.22 -17.99 -12.70
C LYS A 227 1.11 -19.13 -13.71
N THR A 228 1.38 -18.86 -14.97
CA THR A 228 1.27 -19.86 -16.05
C THR A 228 2.60 -20.55 -16.37
N GLY A 229 3.69 -20.23 -15.67
CA GLY A 229 5.03 -20.75 -15.96
C GLY A 229 5.58 -20.33 -17.33
N ARG A 230 5.04 -19.27 -17.94
CA ARG A 230 5.47 -18.75 -19.24
C ARG A 230 6.38 -17.54 -19.03
N GLU A 231 7.39 -17.38 -19.87
CA GLU A 231 8.19 -16.15 -19.87
C GLU A 231 7.36 -14.96 -20.35
N SER A 232 7.48 -13.83 -19.64
CA SER A 232 6.89 -12.58 -20.12
C SER A 232 7.79 -12.00 -21.20
N LYS A 233 7.19 -11.52 -22.31
CA LYS A 233 7.92 -10.82 -23.38
C LYS A 233 8.34 -9.38 -22.99
N LEU A 234 8.03 -8.97 -21.76
CA LEU A 234 8.39 -7.64 -21.27
C LEU A 234 9.82 -7.64 -20.72
N GLU A 235 10.59 -6.63 -21.09
CA GLU A 235 11.91 -6.42 -20.49
C GLU A 235 11.82 -6.32 -18.97
N LYS A 236 12.77 -6.93 -18.25
CA LYS A 236 12.84 -6.79 -16.81
C LYS A 236 13.15 -5.32 -16.49
N PRO A 237 12.46 -4.70 -15.52
CA PRO A 237 12.85 -3.36 -15.09
C PRO A 237 14.30 -3.40 -14.65
N SER A 238 15.13 -2.53 -15.21
CA SER A 238 16.48 -2.33 -14.71
C SER A 238 16.39 -1.84 -13.26
N PRO A 239 17.26 -2.31 -12.36
CA PRO A 239 17.31 -1.78 -11.01
C PRO A 239 17.56 -0.28 -11.11
N THR A 240 16.71 0.52 -10.49
CA THR A 240 16.91 1.97 -10.38
C THR A 240 18.26 2.19 -9.74
N PRO A 241 19.16 3.01 -10.34
CA PRO A 241 20.35 3.43 -9.63
C PRO A 241 19.89 4.17 -8.38
N THR A 242 20.30 3.69 -7.20
CA THR A 242 20.18 4.42 -5.95
C THR A 242 20.81 5.79 -6.19
N PRO A 243 20.14 6.92 -5.91
CA PRO A 243 20.78 8.21 -6.05
C PRO A 243 22.01 8.22 -5.13
N GLU A 244 23.20 8.29 -5.71
CA GLU A 244 24.40 8.63 -4.99
C GLU A 244 24.22 10.03 -4.39
N PRO A 245 24.61 10.25 -3.13
CA PRO A 245 24.57 11.58 -2.56
C PRO A 245 25.44 12.52 -3.39
N GLU A 246 24.87 13.60 -3.89
CA GLU A 246 25.59 14.65 -4.61
C GLU A 246 26.73 15.18 -3.75
N THR A 247 27.95 14.84 -4.10
CA THR A 247 29.15 15.44 -3.55
C THR A 247 29.33 16.84 -4.12
N LYS A 248 29.12 17.87 -3.31
CA LYS A 248 29.56 19.25 -3.65
C LYS A 248 31.08 19.26 -3.78
N PRO A 249 31.64 19.95 -4.78
CA PRO A 249 33.08 20.08 -4.92
C PRO A 249 33.65 20.93 -3.79
N ALA A 250 34.65 20.38 -3.09
CA ALA A 250 35.46 21.11 -2.12
C ALA A 250 36.62 21.83 -2.84
N PRO A 251 37.07 22.98 -2.34
CA PRO A 251 38.20 23.68 -2.91
C PRO A 251 39.53 23.01 -2.53
N GLU A 252 40.45 22.97 -3.49
CA GLU A 252 41.81 22.47 -3.32
C GLU A 252 42.61 23.31 -2.31
N SER A 253 43.33 22.66 -1.40
CA SER A 253 44.55 23.21 -0.79
C SER A 253 45.52 22.07 -0.46
N ASN A 254 46.74 22.22 -0.97
CA ASN A 254 47.92 21.39 -0.75
C ASN A 254 48.36 21.37 0.70
N GLY A 255 48.88 20.22 1.13
CA GLY A 255 49.71 20.18 2.34
C GLY A 255 49.92 18.78 2.90
N THR A 256 51.08 18.25 2.68
CA THR A 256 51.73 17.02 3.19
C THR A 256 51.71 16.94 4.72
N SER A 257 51.34 15.80 5.31
CA SER A 257 52.17 15.07 6.31
C SER A 257 51.41 13.95 7.03
N THR A 258 52.11 12.86 7.16
CA THR A 258 51.92 11.61 7.91
C THR A 258 51.41 11.75 9.36
N ALA A 259 50.36 10.98 9.72
CA ALA A 259 50.23 10.30 11.03
C ALA A 259 48.95 9.40 11.05
N THR A 260 49.10 8.26 11.69
CA THR A 260 48.18 7.14 11.88
C THR A 260 46.85 7.55 12.54
N PRO A 261 45.66 6.98 12.09
CA PRO A 261 44.39 7.46 12.58
C PRO A 261 43.92 6.81 13.85
N THR A 262 43.62 7.65 14.81
CA THR A 262 42.70 7.34 15.91
C THR A 262 41.29 7.73 15.41
N ALA A 263 40.31 6.85 15.53
CA ALA A 263 38.95 7.05 15.08
C ALA A 263 38.28 8.24 15.80
N PRO A 264 37.59 9.15 15.06
CA PRO A 264 36.77 10.19 15.67
C PRO A 264 35.40 9.64 16.05
N ALA A 265 34.89 10.03 17.22
CA ALA A 265 33.53 9.81 17.67
C ALA A 265 32.56 10.57 16.76
N ASP A 266 31.62 9.84 16.18
CA ASP A 266 30.52 10.37 15.37
C ASP A 266 29.46 10.97 16.29
N ASN A 267 29.28 12.28 16.24
CA ASN A 267 28.32 13.09 16.99
C ASN A 267 27.10 13.49 16.12
N GLY A 268 26.63 12.60 15.24
CA GLY A 268 25.34 12.74 14.57
C GLY A 268 24.21 12.05 15.35
N PRO A 269 22.92 12.39 15.13
CA PRO A 269 21.80 11.68 15.74
C PRO A 269 21.89 10.20 15.37
N LYS A 270 22.01 9.33 16.39
CA LYS A 270 22.10 7.88 16.18
C LYS A 270 20.71 7.31 16.01
N THR A 271 20.46 6.68 14.87
CA THR A 271 19.23 5.90 14.68
C THR A 271 19.30 4.62 15.49
N VAL A 272 18.42 4.48 16.49
CA VAL A 272 18.27 3.27 17.31
C VAL A 272 17.03 2.50 16.84
N TYR A 273 17.20 1.21 16.55
CA TYR A 273 16.12 0.30 16.19
C TYR A 273 15.62 -0.45 17.43
N ARG A 274 14.29 -0.51 17.61
CA ARG A 274 13.64 -1.18 18.73
C ARG A 274 12.51 -2.05 18.23
N VAL A 275 12.11 -3.05 19.03
CA VAL A 275 10.99 -3.92 18.66
C VAL A 275 9.74 -3.48 19.41
N GLN A 276 8.77 -2.91 18.70
CA GLN A 276 7.47 -2.56 19.28
C GLN A 276 6.66 -3.82 19.55
N VAL A 277 6.20 -3.99 20.79
CA VAL A 277 5.42 -5.14 21.24
C VAL A 277 3.98 -4.78 21.59
N LEU A 278 3.74 -3.55 22.04
CA LEU A 278 2.41 -3.02 22.35
C LEU A 278 2.32 -1.53 22.04
N ALA A 279 1.10 -1.05 21.78
CA ALA A 279 0.76 0.37 21.76
C ALA A 279 -0.66 0.56 22.30
N GLY A 280 -0.93 1.71 22.91
CA GLY A 280 -2.27 2.01 23.46
C GLY A 280 -2.34 3.41 24.10
N SER A 281 -3.53 3.83 24.45
CA SER A 281 -3.80 5.11 25.15
C SER A 281 -3.57 5.03 26.65
N ALA A 282 -3.53 3.83 27.23
CA ALA A 282 -3.33 3.63 28.66
C ALA A 282 -1.85 3.53 29.02
N LYS A 283 -1.46 4.26 30.08
CA LYS A 283 -0.09 4.21 30.64
C LYS A 283 0.09 2.94 31.47
N LEU A 284 0.72 1.91 30.90
CA LEU A 284 1.02 0.65 31.60
C LEU A 284 2.23 0.79 32.53
N ARG A 285 2.23 0.04 33.65
CA ARG A 285 3.37 -0.06 34.56
C ARG A 285 4.41 -1.03 33.97
N SER A 286 5.67 -0.87 34.32
CA SER A 286 6.79 -1.68 33.77
C SER A 286 6.65 -3.19 33.99
N ASN A 287 5.88 -3.62 35.00
CA ASN A 287 5.60 -5.02 35.30
C ASN A 287 4.18 -5.46 34.90
N ASP A 288 3.52 -4.75 33.99
CA ASP A 288 2.16 -5.09 33.56
C ASP A 288 2.14 -6.48 32.91
N ARG A 289 1.08 -7.25 33.22
CA ARG A 289 0.88 -8.61 32.70
C ARG A 289 0.85 -8.68 31.17
N GLN A 290 0.46 -7.59 30.52
CA GLN A 290 0.43 -7.50 29.06
C GLN A 290 1.82 -7.65 28.42
N PHE A 291 2.91 -7.35 29.15
CA PHE A 291 4.28 -7.55 28.66
C PHE A 291 4.74 -9.01 28.70
N LYS A 292 3.94 -9.93 29.24
CA LYS A 292 4.24 -11.38 29.26
C LYS A 292 5.66 -11.68 29.78
N GLY A 293 6.10 -10.91 30.80
CA GLY A 293 7.41 -11.03 31.42
C GLY A 293 8.58 -10.41 30.64
N LEU A 294 8.32 -9.60 29.61
CA LEU A 294 9.36 -8.81 28.96
C LEU A 294 9.56 -7.47 29.67
N THR A 295 10.79 -7.02 29.73
CA THR A 295 11.13 -5.65 30.13
C THR A 295 10.97 -4.75 28.89
N CYS A 296 9.98 -3.85 28.91
CA CYS A 296 9.68 -2.96 27.82
C CYS A 296 9.96 -1.51 28.21
N GLU A 297 10.49 -0.76 27.27
CA GLU A 297 10.66 0.68 27.38
C GLU A 297 9.42 1.38 26.82
N ARG A 298 9.01 2.47 27.46
CA ARG A 298 7.82 3.24 27.08
C ARG A 298 8.24 4.54 26.39
N HIS A 299 7.68 4.77 25.22
CA HIS A 299 7.77 6.01 24.46
C HIS A 299 6.38 6.63 24.36
N GLU A 300 6.29 7.96 24.48
CA GLU A 300 5.05 8.70 24.33
C GLU A 300 5.10 9.49 23.02
N LYS A 301 4.09 9.30 22.19
CA LYS A 301 3.97 10.01 20.91
C LYS A 301 2.49 10.27 20.64
N ASP A 302 2.16 11.54 20.38
CA ASP A 302 0.80 11.98 20.00
C ASP A 302 -0.32 11.52 20.96
N GLY A 303 -0.05 11.52 22.29
CA GLY A 303 -1.00 11.09 23.32
C GLY A 303 -1.18 9.57 23.43
N HIS A 304 -0.33 8.79 22.75
CA HIS A 304 -0.31 7.33 22.80
C HIS A 304 1.00 6.83 23.39
N TYR A 305 0.96 5.68 24.04
CA TYR A 305 2.13 4.99 24.59
C TYR A 305 2.55 3.84 23.69
N ILE A 306 3.80 3.83 23.30
CA ILE A 306 4.44 2.76 22.53
C ILE A 306 5.39 2.02 23.48
N TYR A 307 5.30 0.71 23.51
CA TYR A 307 6.14 -0.14 24.37
C TYR A 307 7.06 -0.96 23.49
N THR A 308 8.37 -0.79 23.70
CA THR A 308 9.39 -1.42 22.87
C THR A 308 10.27 -2.36 23.70
N TYR A 309 10.75 -3.41 23.05
CA TYR A 309 11.69 -4.38 23.60
C TYR A 309 13.04 -4.25 22.90
N GLY A 310 14.11 -4.16 23.71
CA GLY A 310 15.48 -4.09 23.24
C GLY A 310 15.81 -2.81 22.48
N ALA A 311 17.10 -2.61 22.24
CA ALA A 311 17.65 -1.56 21.40
C ALA A 311 18.75 -2.16 20.53
N ALA A 312 18.86 -1.74 19.28
CA ALA A 312 19.83 -2.23 18.32
C ALA A 312 20.35 -1.07 17.47
N SER A 313 21.61 -1.11 17.13
CA SER A 313 22.26 -0.11 16.28
C SER A 313 22.06 -0.41 14.79
N THR A 314 21.66 -1.64 14.45
CA THR A 314 21.45 -2.07 13.08
C THR A 314 20.11 -2.80 12.92
N MET A 315 19.55 -2.71 11.71
CA MET A 315 18.32 -3.42 11.35
C MET A 315 18.46 -4.95 11.54
N LYS A 316 19.64 -5.51 11.28
CA LYS A 316 19.91 -6.95 11.44
C LYS A 316 19.80 -7.38 12.89
N GLU A 317 20.40 -6.64 13.81
CA GLU A 317 20.29 -6.88 15.26
C GLU A 317 18.83 -6.74 15.73
N ALA A 318 18.11 -5.74 15.23
CA ALA A 318 16.70 -5.55 15.55
C ALA A 318 15.83 -6.73 15.06
N GLN A 319 16.15 -7.34 13.93
CA GLN A 319 15.48 -8.54 13.43
C GLN A 319 15.72 -9.74 14.37
N GLU A 320 16.91 -9.90 14.91
CA GLU A 320 17.19 -10.96 15.88
C GLU A 320 16.46 -10.71 17.21
N LEU A 321 16.37 -9.46 17.67
CA LEU A 321 15.56 -9.12 18.83
C LEU A 321 14.08 -9.43 18.60
N ARG A 322 13.56 -9.12 17.41
CA ARG A 322 12.17 -9.40 17.02
C ARG A 322 11.89 -10.91 17.06
N LYS A 323 12.78 -11.76 16.52
CA LYS A 323 12.61 -13.21 16.56
C LYS A 323 12.42 -13.75 17.97
N LYS A 324 13.13 -13.19 18.97
CA LYS A 324 13.07 -13.63 20.38
C LYS A 324 11.71 -13.35 21.03
N VAL A 325 10.91 -12.45 20.50
CA VAL A 325 9.62 -12.06 21.10
C VAL A 325 8.41 -12.50 20.29
N LEU A 326 8.60 -13.04 19.07
CA LEU A 326 7.50 -13.43 18.19
C LEU A 326 6.57 -14.49 18.79
N ASP A 327 7.08 -15.44 19.58
CA ASP A 327 6.28 -16.45 20.25
C ASP A 327 5.27 -15.82 21.25
N LYS A 328 5.68 -14.74 21.90
CA LYS A 328 4.86 -14.01 22.87
C LYS A 328 4.06 -12.89 22.21
N PHE A 329 4.64 -12.26 21.20
CA PHE A 329 4.07 -11.12 20.47
C PHE A 329 4.20 -11.33 18.96
N PRO A 330 3.32 -12.14 18.36
CA PRO A 330 3.37 -12.44 16.91
C PRO A 330 3.30 -11.20 16.02
N GLN A 331 2.78 -10.09 16.55
CA GLN A 331 2.61 -8.81 15.85
C GLN A 331 3.75 -7.82 16.09
N ALA A 332 4.81 -8.21 16.81
CA ALA A 332 5.93 -7.32 17.08
C ALA A 332 6.61 -6.90 15.77
N PHE A 333 6.90 -5.61 15.63
CA PHE A 333 7.59 -5.04 14.48
C PHE A 333 8.69 -4.07 14.90
N ILE A 334 9.61 -3.80 13.98
CA ILE A 334 10.77 -2.94 14.26
C ILE A 334 10.38 -1.49 14.00
N VAL A 335 10.75 -0.61 14.93
CA VAL A 335 10.60 0.86 14.86
C VAL A 335 11.97 1.51 15.03
N SER A 336 12.15 2.68 14.44
CA SER A 336 13.37 3.48 14.57
C SER A 336 13.09 4.74 15.39
N PHE A 337 14.06 5.09 16.24
CA PHE A 337 14.09 6.33 16.99
C PHE A 337 15.40 7.06 16.68
N GLU A 338 15.36 8.36 16.60
CA GLU A 338 16.56 9.22 16.55
C GLU A 338 16.86 9.64 17.98
N GLU A 339 18.00 9.20 18.52
CA GLU A 339 18.51 9.55 19.86
C GLU A 339 19.73 10.45 19.77
#